data_a68eae16301fe316524dea3e89d5b923
#
_entry.id   a68eae16301fe316524dea3e89d5b923
#
_cell.length_a   1.000
_cell.length_b   1.000
_cell.length_c   1.000
_cell.angle_alpha   90.00
_cell.angle_beta   90.00
_cell.angle_gamma   90.00
#
_symmetry.space_group_name_H-M   'P 1'
#
loop_
_entity.id
_entity.type
_entity.pdbx_description
1 polymer ?
#
loop_
_entity_poly.entity_id
_entity_poly.type
_entity_poly.pdbx_seq_one_letter_code
_entity_poly.pdbx_strand_id
1 'polypeptide(L)'
;EEVSDTPFPQGETLAHVKTTVIADGSPIATLASGSAAEELIEAVRTYFDGFVNKSGAVTSFLNEIGFVEADENAAVMPYDEAFAFLTGSSTPLRVQSRLIEHEFITIPYEVSTVNSSDFYCGTRFVAEYGRNGKKMSAYEYIYINGTLQSSRMLESEYLELPLKETVIIGTR
;
A
#
# COMPACT_ATOMS: atom_id res chain seq x y z
N GLU A 1 -8.70 24.18 -37.04
CA GLU A 1 -7.29 23.95 -36.62
C GLU A 1 -7.25 22.57 -35.94
N GLU A 2 -6.69 21.59 -36.67
CA GLU A 2 -6.49 20.23 -36.19
C GLU A 2 -5.41 20.25 -35.11
N VAL A 3 -5.78 19.83 -33.89
CA VAL A 3 -4.82 19.47 -32.85
C VAL A 3 -4.18 18.17 -33.30
N SER A 4 -2.93 18.25 -33.73
CA SER A 4 -2.10 17.10 -34.10
C SER A 4 -1.85 16.26 -32.85
N ASP A 5 -2.61 15.17 -32.72
CA ASP A 5 -2.38 14.09 -31.79
C ASP A 5 -1.20 13.26 -32.35
N THR A 6 0.03 13.67 -32.05
CA THR A 6 1.20 12.84 -32.34
C THR A 6 1.32 11.79 -31.27
N PRO A 7 1.10 10.50 -31.62
CA PRO A 7 1.33 9.42 -30.64
C PRO A 7 2.83 9.39 -30.31
N PHE A 8 3.16 9.30 -29.02
CA PHE A 8 4.51 9.09 -28.53
C PHE A 8 5.16 7.92 -29.30
N PRO A 9 6.42 8.05 -29.77
CA PRO A 9 7.10 6.95 -30.44
C PRO A 9 7.19 5.76 -29.48
N GLN A 10 6.62 4.65 -29.90
CA GLN A 10 6.62 3.37 -29.20
C GLN A 10 8.07 2.90 -28.99
N GLY A 11 8.35 2.33 -27.83
CA GLY A 11 9.66 2.02 -27.25
C GLY A 11 10.73 1.29 -28.08
N GLU A 12 10.46 0.86 -29.30
CA GLU A 12 11.47 0.19 -30.15
C GLU A 12 12.53 1.15 -30.73
N THR A 13 12.19 2.44 -30.90
CA THR A 13 13.09 3.42 -31.54
C THR A 13 14.19 3.91 -30.60
N LEU A 14 13.95 3.96 -29.29
CA LEU A 14 14.90 4.47 -28.30
C LEU A 14 15.81 3.38 -27.69
N ALA A 15 15.53 2.09 -27.93
CA ALA A 15 16.21 0.98 -27.27
C ALA A 15 17.74 1.02 -27.37
N HIS A 16 18.29 1.54 -28.47
CA HIS A 16 19.73 1.56 -28.75
C HIS A 16 20.33 2.96 -28.83
N VAL A 17 19.57 4.01 -28.55
CA VAL A 17 20.04 5.40 -28.56
C VAL A 17 20.21 5.92 -27.15
N LYS A 18 21.16 6.82 -26.99
CA LYS A 18 21.40 7.55 -25.75
C LYS A 18 20.11 8.23 -25.31
N THR A 19 19.65 7.99 -24.11
CA THR A 19 18.32 8.39 -23.65
C THR A 19 18.38 9.11 -22.32
N THR A 20 17.71 10.25 -22.24
CA THR A 20 17.51 11.02 -21.00
C THR A 20 16.14 10.66 -20.39
N VAL A 21 16.15 10.27 -19.14
CA VAL A 21 14.95 10.13 -18.31
C VAL A 21 14.54 11.51 -17.82
N ILE A 22 13.27 11.84 -18.01
CA ILE A 22 12.66 13.08 -17.50
C ILE A 22 11.59 12.75 -16.45
N ALA A 23 11.51 13.58 -15.43
CA ALA A 23 10.44 13.54 -14.44
C ALA A 23 9.78 14.93 -14.36
N ASP A 24 8.48 14.99 -14.56
CA ASP A 24 7.71 16.26 -14.61
C ASP A 24 8.34 17.30 -15.56
N GLY A 25 8.79 16.82 -16.72
CA GLY A 25 9.44 17.66 -17.75
C GLY A 25 10.91 18.05 -17.47
N SER A 26 11.49 17.64 -16.33
CA SER A 26 12.88 17.93 -15.96
C SER A 26 13.79 16.72 -16.16
N PRO A 27 14.98 16.88 -16.79
CA PRO A 27 15.93 15.79 -16.96
C PRO A 27 16.51 15.36 -15.61
N ILE A 28 16.54 14.04 -15.36
CA ILE A 28 17.03 13.47 -14.09
C ILE A 28 18.23 12.54 -14.26
N ALA A 29 18.34 11.83 -15.36
CA ALA A 29 19.48 10.97 -15.68
C ALA A 29 19.57 10.74 -17.19
N THR A 30 20.80 10.63 -17.73
CA THR A 30 21.02 10.25 -19.12
C THR A 30 21.78 8.94 -19.16
N LEU A 31 21.20 7.92 -19.80
CA LEU A 31 21.74 6.57 -19.93
C LEU A 31 22.25 6.31 -21.35
N ALA A 32 23.07 5.26 -21.48
CA ALA A 32 23.66 4.88 -22.76
C ALA A 32 22.63 4.38 -23.78
N SER A 33 21.47 3.91 -23.33
CA SER A 33 20.38 3.44 -24.19
C SER A 33 19.02 3.60 -23.52
N GLY A 34 17.95 3.61 -24.33
CA GLY A 34 16.59 3.62 -23.85
C GLY A 34 16.23 2.37 -23.04
N SER A 35 16.74 1.20 -23.43
CA SER A 35 16.54 -0.04 -22.66
C SER A 35 17.13 0.07 -21.25
N ALA A 36 18.34 0.66 -21.12
CA ALA A 36 18.95 0.87 -19.80
C ALA A 36 18.16 1.92 -18.97
N ALA A 37 17.57 2.91 -19.63
CA ALA A 37 16.75 3.90 -18.96
C ALA A 37 15.43 3.32 -18.42
N GLU A 38 14.75 2.48 -19.21
CA GLU A 38 13.54 1.77 -18.81
C GLU A 38 13.82 0.78 -17.65
N GLU A 39 14.89 -0.01 -17.77
CA GLU A 39 15.35 -0.95 -16.74
C GLU A 39 15.67 -0.20 -15.43
N LEU A 40 16.32 0.95 -15.50
CA LEU A 40 16.63 1.78 -14.34
C LEU A 40 15.36 2.21 -13.60
N ILE A 41 14.36 2.73 -14.32
CA ILE A 41 13.12 3.20 -13.72
C ILE A 41 12.34 2.03 -13.08
N GLU A 42 12.32 0.86 -13.72
CA GLU A 42 11.69 -0.32 -13.14
C GLU A 42 12.45 -0.84 -11.92
N ALA A 43 13.78 -0.80 -11.93
CA ALA A 43 14.60 -1.14 -10.78
C ALA A 43 14.36 -0.19 -9.60
N VAL A 44 14.23 1.11 -9.85
CA VAL A 44 13.89 2.12 -8.84
C VAL A 44 12.51 1.86 -8.23
N ARG A 45 11.50 1.56 -9.07
CA ARG A 45 10.17 1.19 -8.61
C ARG A 45 10.19 -0.03 -7.69
N THR A 46 10.90 -1.08 -8.13
CA THR A 46 11.06 -2.33 -7.38
C THR A 46 11.80 -2.11 -6.06
N TYR A 47 12.82 -1.25 -6.05
CA TYR A 47 13.54 -0.88 -4.83
C TYR A 47 12.59 -0.29 -3.77
N PHE A 48 11.74 0.67 -4.15
CA PHE A 48 10.80 1.28 -3.22
C PHE A 48 9.64 0.34 -2.83
N ASP A 49 9.22 -0.56 -3.72
CA ASP A 49 8.26 -1.61 -3.40
C ASP A 49 8.77 -2.52 -2.28
N GLY A 50 10.07 -2.81 -2.28
CA GLY A 50 10.75 -3.62 -1.27
C GLY A 50 10.66 -3.07 0.16
N PHE A 51 10.46 -1.76 0.36
CA PHE A 51 10.27 -1.18 1.69
C PHE A 51 8.93 -1.57 2.31
N VAL A 52 7.90 -1.74 1.51
CA VAL A 52 6.58 -2.19 2.00
C VAL A 52 6.62 -3.69 2.26
N ASN A 53 7.29 -4.46 1.37
CA ASN A 53 7.51 -5.91 1.45
C ASN A 53 6.27 -6.72 1.89
N LYS A 54 5.09 -6.33 1.40
CA LYS A 54 3.82 -6.97 1.72
C LYS A 54 3.06 -7.26 0.43
N SER A 55 2.48 -8.46 0.37
CA SER A 55 1.62 -8.87 -0.74
C SER A 55 0.43 -7.92 -0.87
N GLY A 56 0.14 -7.48 -2.09
CA GLY A 56 -0.97 -6.58 -2.39
C GLY A 56 -0.62 -5.08 -2.34
N ALA A 57 0.64 -4.73 -2.06
CA ALA A 57 1.10 -3.36 -2.26
C ALA A 57 1.12 -3.01 -3.76
N VAL A 58 0.72 -1.79 -4.08
CA VAL A 58 0.77 -1.22 -5.43
C VAL A 58 1.70 -0.02 -5.41
N THR A 59 2.81 -0.13 -6.14
CA THR A 59 3.85 0.91 -6.21
C THR A 59 3.84 1.59 -7.57
N SER A 60 3.80 2.93 -7.56
CA SER A 60 3.76 3.77 -8.75
C SER A 60 4.52 5.08 -8.54
N PHE A 61 4.96 5.70 -9.62
CA PHE A 61 5.51 7.05 -9.57
C PHE A 61 4.38 8.08 -9.48
N LEU A 62 4.58 9.10 -8.67
CA LEU A 62 3.71 10.30 -8.65
C LEU A 62 4.16 11.33 -9.69
N ASN A 63 5.43 11.24 -10.13
CA ASN A 63 5.94 12.05 -11.23
C ASN A 63 5.48 11.49 -12.58
N GLU A 64 5.31 12.37 -13.56
CA GLU A 64 5.20 11.98 -14.95
C GLU A 64 6.59 11.61 -15.49
N ILE A 65 6.80 10.31 -15.76
CA ILE A 65 8.08 9.80 -16.25
C ILE A 65 8.04 9.72 -17.77
N GLY A 66 9.05 10.31 -18.40
CA GLY A 66 9.24 10.28 -19.84
C GLY A 66 10.67 9.92 -20.23
N PHE A 67 10.83 9.53 -21.49
CA PHE A 67 12.11 9.18 -22.10
C PHE A 67 12.27 9.98 -23.37
N VAL A 68 13.41 10.67 -23.50
CA VAL A 68 13.72 11.48 -24.69
C VAL A 68 15.10 11.12 -25.19
N GLU A 69 15.30 11.17 -26.50
CA GLU A 69 16.62 11.03 -27.11
C GLU A 69 17.55 12.13 -26.57
N ALA A 70 18.73 11.73 -26.09
CA ALA A 70 19.72 12.66 -25.58
C ALA A 70 20.56 13.21 -26.72
N ASP A 71 21.10 14.42 -26.53
CA ASP A 71 22.11 14.99 -27.43
C ASP A 71 23.32 14.06 -27.53
N GLU A 72 23.95 13.95 -28.74
CA GLU A 72 25.12 13.10 -28.93
C GLU A 72 26.27 13.40 -27.96
N ASN A 73 26.42 14.66 -27.56
CA ASN A 73 27.44 15.14 -26.64
C ASN A 73 27.00 15.10 -25.17
N ALA A 74 25.76 14.70 -24.87
CA ALA A 74 25.29 14.60 -23.51
C ALA A 74 26.14 13.60 -22.70
N ALA A 75 26.53 13.98 -21.49
CA ALA A 75 27.25 13.10 -20.60
C ALA A 75 26.33 11.94 -20.13
N VAL A 76 26.81 10.71 -20.31
CA VAL A 76 26.10 9.51 -19.86
C VAL A 76 26.47 9.25 -18.41
N MET A 77 25.45 9.06 -17.56
CA MET A 77 25.63 8.64 -16.19
C MET A 77 25.76 7.12 -16.15
N PRO A 78 26.74 6.54 -15.45
CA PRO A 78 26.78 5.10 -15.19
C PRO A 78 25.51 4.60 -14.52
N TYR A 79 25.06 3.40 -14.86
CA TYR A 79 23.81 2.84 -14.34
C TYR A 79 23.76 2.83 -12.80
N ASP A 80 24.84 2.35 -12.16
CA ASP A 80 24.91 2.25 -10.69
C ASP A 80 24.85 3.62 -10.02
N GLU A 81 25.46 4.65 -10.64
CA GLU A 81 25.43 6.03 -10.15
C GLU A 81 24.03 6.63 -10.29
N ALA A 82 23.38 6.40 -11.43
CA ALA A 82 22.00 6.82 -11.68
C ALA A 82 21.03 6.15 -10.69
N PHE A 83 21.18 4.84 -10.48
CA PHE A 83 20.36 4.10 -9.51
C PHE A 83 20.58 4.64 -8.07
N ALA A 84 21.82 4.82 -7.65
CA ALA A 84 22.13 5.38 -6.33
C ALA A 84 21.55 6.80 -6.14
N PHE A 85 21.61 7.64 -7.17
CA PHE A 85 21.04 8.99 -7.17
C PHE A 85 19.51 8.93 -7.04
N LEU A 86 18.83 8.09 -7.85
CA LEU A 86 17.36 8.01 -7.90
C LEU A 86 16.76 7.28 -6.69
N THR A 87 17.54 6.48 -5.96
CA THR A 87 17.11 5.80 -4.72
C THR A 87 17.61 6.49 -3.45
N GLY A 88 18.47 7.49 -3.58
CA GLY A 88 19.04 8.25 -2.47
C GLY A 88 18.06 9.23 -1.82
N SER A 89 18.49 9.84 -0.72
CA SER A 89 17.68 10.80 0.05
C SER A 89 17.38 12.10 -0.69
N SER A 90 18.16 12.43 -1.73
CA SER A 90 18.00 13.64 -2.56
C SER A 90 17.32 13.34 -3.91
N THR A 91 16.68 12.19 -4.04
CA THR A 91 16.01 11.81 -5.27
C THR A 91 14.93 12.83 -5.67
N PRO A 92 14.85 13.22 -6.94
CA PRO A 92 13.77 14.05 -7.45
C PRO A 92 12.46 13.25 -7.63
N LEU A 93 12.53 11.91 -7.53
CA LEU A 93 11.39 11.04 -7.73
C LEU A 93 10.53 10.92 -6.47
N ARG A 94 9.23 10.86 -6.68
CA ARG A 94 8.23 10.55 -5.66
C ARG A 94 7.56 9.24 -6.01
N VAL A 95 7.93 8.19 -5.30
CA VAL A 95 7.39 6.84 -5.49
C VAL A 95 6.40 6.54 -4.39
N GLN A 96 5.15 6.33 -4.76
CA GLN A 96 4.08 5.98 -3.83
C GLN A 96 3.86 4.48 -3.82
N SER A 97 3.87 3.88 -2.63
CA SER A 97 3.39 2.51 -2.40
C SER A 97 2.12 2.56 -1.57
N ARG A 98 1.05 2.01 -2.09
CA ARG A 98 -0.26 1.91 -1.43
C ARG A 98 -0.53 0.47 -1.04
N LEU A 99 -0.86 0.25 0.23
CA LEU A 99 -1.18 -1.05 0.78
C LEU A 99 -2.54 -1.00 1.47
N ILE A 100 -3.38 -2.03 1.26
CA ILE A 100 -4.60 -2.24 2.03
C ILE A 100 -4.43 -3.51 2.85
N GLU A 101 -4.59 -3.39 4.18
CA GLU A 101 -4.55 -4.51 5.11
C GLU A 101 -5.88 -4.70 5.80
N HIS A 102 -6.25 -5.97 6.02
CA HIS A 102 -7.45 -6.34 6.77
C HIS A 102 -7.02 -6.87 8.14
N GLU A 103 -7.56 -6.26 9.20
CA GLU A 103 -7.39 -6.69 10.57
C GLU A 103 -8.66 -7.35 11.08
N PHE A 104 -8.53 -8.51 11.70
CA PHE A 104 -9.63 -9.26 12.30
C PHE A 104 -9.52 -9.22 13.82
N ILE A 105 -10.56 -8.67 14.46
CA ILE A 105 -10.61 -8.49 15.91
C ILE A 105 -11.71 -9.37 16.47
N THR A 106 -11.39 -10.12 17.53
CA THR A 106 -12.38 -10.85 18.32
C THR A 106 -13.02 -9.90 19.32
N ILE A 107 -14.34 -9.81 19.28
CA ILE A 107 -15.14 -9.01 20.22
C ILE A 107 -15.64 -9.96 21.32
N PRO A 108 -15.20 -9.78 22.58
CA PRO A 108 -15.67 -10.63 23.66
C PRO A 108 -17.16 -10.43 23.90
N TYR A 109 -17.84 -11.50 24.28
CA TYR A 109 -19.24 -11.43 24.71
C TYR A 109 -19.35 -10.86 26.13
N GLU A 110 -20.51 -10.27 26.42
CA GLU A 110 -20.87 -9.81 27.75
C GLU A 110 -21.54 -10.92 28.55
N VAL A 111 -21.30 -10.94 29.87
CA VAL A 111 -21.99 -11.84 30.81
C VAL A 111 -23.04 -11.06 31.58
N SER A 112 -24.26 -11.51 31.55
CA SER A 112 -25.40 -10.97 32.31
C SER A 112 -25.86 -11.96 33.37
N THR A 113 -26.19 -11.44 34.51
CA THR A 113 -26.72 -12.23 35.61
C THR A 113 -28.19 -11.89 35.82
N VAL A 114 -29.04 -12.91 35.90
CA VAL A 114 -30.48 -12.79 36.16
C VAL A 114 -30.80 -13.55 37.46
N ASN A 115 -31.39 -12.84 38.42
CA ASN A 115 -31.87 -13.45 39.66
C ASN A 115 -33.27 -14.08 39.41
N SER A 116 -33.46 -15.32 39.90
CA SER A 116 -34.73 -16.02 39.77
C SER A 116 -35.14 -16.65 41.07
N SER A 117 -36.38 -16.39 41.48
CA SER A 117 -37.03 -17.03 42.63
C SER A 117 -37.48 -18.46 42.35
N ASP A 118 -37.37 -18.98 41.15
CA ASP A 118 -37.73 -20.34 40.77
C ASP A 118 -36.66 -21.36 41.26
N PHE A 119 -35.46 -20.87 41.56
CA PHE A 119 -34.34 -21.69 41.98
C PHE A 119 -33.88 -21.33 43.40
N TYR A 120 -33.38 -22.34 44.14
CA TYR A 120 -32.90 -22.16 45.49
C TYR A 120 -31.66 -21.27 45.55
N CYS A 121 -31.53 -20.54 46.65
CA CYS A 121 -30.41 -19.68 46.92
C CYS A 121 -29.09 -20.48 46.86
N GLY A 122 -28.09 -19.92 46.14
CA GLY A 122 -26.80 -20.58 45.86
C GLY A 122 -26.77 -21.41 44.55
N THR A 123 -27.93 -21.63 43.90
CA THR A 123 -27.95 -22.23 42.56
C THR A 123 -27.39 -21.23 41.56
N ARG A 124 -26.46 -21.67 40.70
CA ARG A 124 -25.91 -20.88 39.59
C ARG A 124 -25.71 -21.78 38.38
N PHE A 125 -26.23 -21.37 37.23
CA PHE A 125 -25.98 -22.07 35.98
C PHE A 125 -26.12 -21.13 34.78
N VAL A 126 -25.50 -21.50 33.65
CA VAL A 126 -25.57 -20.77 32.41
C VAL A 126 -26.87 -21.18 31.68
N ALA A 127 -27.78 -20.24 31.52
CA ALA A 127 -29.03 -20.45 30.78
C ALA A 127 -28.80 -20.29 29.25
N GLU A 128 -27.95 -19.34 28.86
CA GLU A 128 -27.58 -19.10 27.48
C GLU A 128 -26.06 -18.89 27.41
N TYR A 129 -25.41 -19.68 26.56
CA TYR A 129 -23.96 -19.57 26.39
C TYR A 129 -23.59 -18.35 25.54
N GLY A 130 -22.62 -17.57 26.01
CA GLY A 130 -22.03 -16.48 25.25
C GLY A 130 -21.22 -16.99 24.07
N ARG A 131 -21.10 -16.14 23.04
CA ARG A 131 -20.22 -16.36 21.90
C ARG A 131 -19.54 -15.06 21.51
N ASN A 132 -18.23 -15.09 21.32
CA ASN A 132 -17.49 -13.95 20.83
C ASN A 132 -17.94 -13.58 19.42
N GLY A 133 -17.97 -12.29 19.15
CA GLY A 133 -18.14 -11.75 17.82
C GLY A 133 -16.81 -11.61 17.08
N LYS A 134 -16.89 -11.28 15.81
CA LYS A 134 -15.75 -10.93 14.94
C LYS A 134 -16.03 -9.64 14.25
N LYS A 135 -15.01 -8.77 14.22
CA LYS A 135 -15.01 -7.52 13.49
C LYS A 135 -13.84 -7.51 12.53
N MET A 136 -14.07 -7.06 11.29
CA MET A 136 -13.04 -6.78 10.31
C MET A 136 -12.89 -5.27 10.19
N SER A 137 -11.66 -4.80 10.05
CA SER A 137 -11.34 -3.43 9.71
C SER A 137 -10.32 -3.42 8.58
N ALA A 138 -10.55 -2.62 7.55
CA ALA A 138 -9.61 -2.42 6.46
C ALA A 138 -8.88 -1.09 6.65
N TYR A 139 -7.57 -1.13 6.57
CA TYR A 139 -6.70 0.04 6.69
C TYR A 139 -5.92 0.26 5.40
N GLU A 140 -5.87 1.50 4.96
CA GLU A 140 -5.01 1.94 3.87
C GLU A 140 -3.76 2.59 4.43
N TYR A 141 -2.61 2.17 3.93
CA TYR A 141 -1.30 2.74 4.23
C TYR A 141 -0.71 3.34 2.96
N ILE A 142 -0.25 4.57 3.05
CA ILE A 142 0.43 5.29 1.96
C ILE A 142 1.86 5.56 2.37
N TYR A 143 2.79 5.05 1.58
CA TYR A 143 4.23 5.29 1.72
C TYR A 143 4.71 6.17 0.57
N ILE A 144 5.62 7.08 0.85
CA ILE A 144 6.34 7.86 -0.16
C ILE A 144 7.83 7.61 0.04
N ASN A 145 8.49 7.16 -1.03
CA ASN A 145 9.92 6.78 -1.00
C ASN A 145 10.26 5.89 0.20
N GLY A 146 9.43 4.86 0.46
CA GLY A 146 9.58 3.91 1.54
C GLY A 146 9.19 4.41 2.93
N THR A 147 8.81 5.69 3.09
CA THR A 147 8.42 6.27 4.38
C THR A 147 6.90 6.35 4.50
N LEU A 148 6.34 5.82 5.60
CA LEU A 148 4.90 5.91 5.87
C LEU A 148 4.48 7.38 6.01
N GLN A 149 3.58 7.83 5.15
CA GLN A 149 3.03 9.18 5.14
C GLN A 149 1.67 9.26 5.84
N SER A 150 0.82 8.27 5.60
CA SER A 150 -0.51 8.24 6.21
C SER A 150 -1.03 6.82 6.37
N SER A 151 -1.88 6.66 7.36
CA SER A 151 -2.72 5.48 7.53
C SER A 151 -4.14 5.92 7.84
N ARG A 152 -5.12 5.26 7.24
CA ARG A 152 -6.53 5.53 7.53
C ARG A 152 -7.35 4.26 7.49
N MET A 153 -8.35 4.17 8.35
CA MET A 153 -9.35 3.14 8.27
C MET A 153 -10.30 3.46 7.11
N LEU A 154 -10.47 2.50 6.20
CA LEU A 154 -11.37 2.60 5.05
C LEU A 154 -12.78 2.16 5.44
N GLU A 155 -12.86 1.01 6.09
CA GLU A 155 -14.13 0.40 6.50
C GLU A 155 -13.95 -0.42 7.78
N SER A 156 -15.05 -0.67 8.46
CA SER A 156 -15.09 -1.51 9.64
C SER A 156 -16.48 -2.10 9.78
N GLU A 157 -16.59 -3.44 9.81
CA GLU A 157 -17.86 -4.13 9.90
C GLU A 157 -17.80 -5.30 10.88
N TYR A 158 -18.93 -5.64 11.47
CA TYR A 158 -19.08 -6.86 12.25
C TYR A 158 -19.40 -8.02 11.30
N LEU A 159 -18.49 -8.99 11.22
CA LEU A 159 -18.71 -10.26 10.52
C LEU A 159 -19.64 -11.17 11.32
N GLU A 160 -19.48 -11.15 12.65
CA GLU A 160 -20.30 -11.86 13.62
C GLU A 160 -20.54 -10.96 14.82
N LEU A 161 -21.79 -10.79 15.23
CA LEU A 161 -22.11 -10.08 16.46
C LEU A 161 -21.84 -10.98 17.67
N PRO A 162 -21.31 -10.44 18.80
CA PRO A 162 -21.19 -11.21 20.01
C PRO A 162 -22.57 -11.57 20.56
N LEU A 163 -22.73 -12.79 21.05
CA LEU A 163 -23.92 -13.24 21.76
C LEU A 163 -23.64 -13.21 23.27
N LYS A 164 -24.51 -12.54 24.00
CA LYS A 164 -24.43 -12.37 25.44
C LYS A 164 -24.62 -13.71 26.17
N GLU A 165 -23.84 -13.96 27.20
CA GLU A 165 -24.06 -15.08 28.14
C GLU A 165 -25.08 -14.65 29.19
N THR A 166 -26.03 -15.53 29.49
CA THR A 166 -26.99 -15.33 30.56
C THR A 166 -26.79 -16.36 31.63
N VAL A 167 -26.45 -15.90 32.85
CA VAL A 167 -26.27 -16.73 34.05
C VAL A 167 -27.44 -16.51 35.00
N ILE A 168 -28.09 -17.59 35.41
CA ILE A 168 -29.16 -17.53 36.38
C ILE A 168 -28.60 -17.78 37.78
N ILE A 169 -29.04 -16.96 38.73
CA ILE A 169 -28.77 -17.11 40.17
C ILE A 169 -30.09 -17.31 40.89
N GLY A 170 -30.20 -18.41 41.62
CA GLY A 170 -31.36 -18.71 42.49
C GLY A 170 -31.42 -17.81 43.72
N THR A 171 -32.62 -17.34 44.04
CA THR A 171 -32.87 -16.42 45.18
C THR A 171 -34.00 -16.88 46.10
N ARG A 172 -34.55 -18.08 45.88
CA ARG A 172 -35.63 -18.68 46.68
C ARG A 172 -35.19 -19.04 48.07
#